data_9206f74b10a3414f970bb75d32a7bff1
#
_entry.id   9206f74b10a3414f970bb75d32a7bff1
#
_cell.length_a   1.000
_cell.length_b   1.000
_cell.length_c   1.000
_cell.angle_alpha   90.00
_cell.angle_beta   90.00
_cell.angle_gamma   90.00
#
_symmetry.space_group_name_H-M   'P 1'
#
loop_
_entity.id
_entity.type
_entity.pdbx_description
1 polymer ?
#
loop_
_entity_poly.entity_id
_entity_poly.type
_entity_poly.pdbx_seq_one_letter_code
_entity_poly.pdbx_strand_id
1 'polypeptide(L)'
;QNSLFIFLIPLVVEEAIEFVIAQQQISGGGWEIVSSGIWYLLIFAATWLTMALAMIMTGNIIVGILGFGVFASYFPIVIYNIFPLYAGSFFATYSGNTADNVYNNITSYLSPVWVGLRGMAEINSGRETQIKYMMILLLWIVGLYVLCRTLYNRRPAESAGRAMAFTKANTVIKVLLVIPSALYSGIIFYSLGNARYIFWLIFGVVFGVFVIHALIECIYEF
;
A
#
# COMPACT_ATOMS: atom_id res chain seq x y z
N GLN A 1 19.01 13.86 -0.36
CA GLN A 1 20.26 13.09 -0.13
C GLN A 1 20.39 12.68 1.34
N ASN A 2 20.05 13.55 2.30
CA ASN A 2 20.23 13.25 3.72
C ASN A 2 19.31 12.13 4.26
N SER A 3 18.11 11.94 3.71
CA SER A 3 17.18 10.91 4.18
C SER A 3 17.68 9.48 3.91
N LEU A 4 18.45 9.29 2.85
CA LEU A 4 19.06 8.02 2.52
C LEU A 4 20.16 7.63 3.53
N PHE A 5 20.98 8.59 3.97
CA PHE A 5 22.00 8.36 4.99
C PHE A 5 21.42 8.06 6.37
N ILE A 6 20.34 8.76 6.75
CA ILE A 6 19.66 8.54 8.04
C ILE A 6 19.10 7.11 8.13
N PHE A 7 18.68 6.52 7.01
CA PHE A 7 18.22 5.13 6.98
C PHE A 7 19.35 4.12 6.84
N LEU A 8 20.35 4.40 5.99
CA LEU A 8 21.46 3.46 5.72
C LEU A 8 22.33 3.20 6.96
N ILE A 9 22.57 4.22 7.80
CA ILE A 9 23.42 4.05 8.98
C ILE A 9 22.84 3.05 9.99
N PRO A 10 21.58 3.18 10.46
CA PRO A 10 20.97 2.19 11.34
C PRO A 10 20.92 0.79 10.73
N LEU A 11 20.58 0.68 9.44
CA LEU A 11 20.51 -0.60 8.76
C LEU A 11 21.87 -1.30 8.69
N VAL A 12 22.93 -0.59 8.34
CA VAL A 12 24.30 -1.16 8.33
C VAL A 12 24.73 -1.59 9.73
N VAL A 13 24.37 -0.82 10.76
CA VAL A 13 24.68 -1.17 12.16
C VAL A 13 23.88 -2.40 12.59
N GLU A 14 22.61 -2.50 12.26
CA GLU A 14 21.74 -3.66 12.55
C GLU A 14 22.29 -4.93 11.88
N GLU A 15 22.57 -4.87 10.58
CA GLU A 15 23.14 -5.99 9.82
C GLU A 15 24.53 -6.41 10.35
N ALA A 16 25.36 -5.44 10.78
CA ALA A 16 26.67 -5.75 11.38
C ALA A 16 26.52 -6.45 12.74
N ILE A 17 25.56 -6.05 13.55
CA ILE A 17 25.25 -6.68 14.85
C ILE A 17 24.73 -8.10 14.61
N GLU A 18 23.78 -8.29 13.68
CA GLU A 18 23.26 -9.61 13.31
C GLU A 18 24.36 -10.53 12.79
N PHE A 19 25.28 -10.00 11.96
CA PHE A 19 26.43 -10.75 11.47
C PHE A 19 27.35 -11.25 12.60
N VAL A 20 27.63 -10.39 13.58
CA VAL A 20 28.47 -10.75 14.73
C VAL A 20 27.79 -11.82 15.60
N ILE A 21 26.49 -11.71 15.83
CA ILE A 21 25.72 -12.68 16.61
C ILE A 21 25.62 -14.02 15.86
N ALA A 22 25.36 -13.99 14.55
CA ALA A 22 25.25 -15.19 13.73
C ALA A 22 26.57 -15.95 13.62
N GLN A 23 27.72 -15.27 13.55
CA GLN A 23 29.04 -15.91 13.58
C GLN A 23 29.30 -16.74 14.86
N GLN A 24 28.65 -16.38 15.96
CA GLN A 24 28.77 -17.10 17.22
C GLN A 24 27.88 -18.36 17.31
N GLN A 25 26.84 -18.45 16.51
CA GLN A 25 25.81 -19.50 16.64
C GLN A 25 25.67 -20.47 15.46
N ILE A 26 26.03 -20.09 14.21
CA ILE A 26 25.69 -20.89 13.03
C ILE A 26 26.78 -20.82 11.96
N SER A 27 27.23 -21.99 11.49
CA SER A 27 28.20 -22.17 10.41
C SER A 27 27.66 -21.90 8.97
N GLY A 28 26.52 -21.22 8.82
CA GLY A 28 25.86 -20.98 7.52
C GLY A 28 25.24 -19.60 7.32
N GLY A 29 25.23 -18.72 8.33
CA GLY A 29 24.39 -17.53 8.39
C GLY A 29 24.77 -16.31 7.53
N GLY A 30 25.93 -16.29 6.87
CA GLY A 30 26.39 -15.09 6.16
C GLY A 30 25.53 -14.69 4.96
N TRP A 31 24.98 -15.65 4.23
CA TRP A 31 24.11 -15.37 3.08
C TRP A 31 22.72 -14.89 3.49
N GLU A 32 22.17 -15.41 4.56
CA GLU A 32 20.85 -15.03 5.07
C GLU A 32 20.85 -13.57 5.53
N ILE A 33 21.91 -13.13 6.20
CA ILE A 33 22.07 -11.74 6.65
C ILE A 33 22.18 -10.78 5.45
N VAL A 34 23.00 -11.12 4.46
CA VAL A 34 23.14 -10.28 3.25
C VAL A 34 21.82 -10.22 2.47
N SER A 35 21.07 -11.33 2.40
CA SER A 35 19.78 -11.32 1.72
C SER A 35 18.73 -10.50 2.44
N SER A 36 18.69 -10.52 3.78
CA SER A 36 17.78 -9.67 4.56
C SER A 36 18.09 -8.19 4.37
N GLY A 37 19.36 -7.79 4.40
CA GLY A 37 19.75 -6.39 4.13
C GLY A 37 19.36 -5.91 2.75
N ILE A 38 19.51 -6.73 1.72
CA ILE A 38 19.04 -6.41 0.38
C ILE A 38 17.50 -6.22 0.37
N TRP A 39 16.75 -7.06 1.09
CA TRP A 39 15.31 -6.93 1.21
C TRP A 39 14.89 -5.60 1.86
N TYR A 40 15.52 -5.22 2.98
CA TYR A 40 15.26 -3.95 3.65
C TYR A 40 15.50 -2.76 2.72
N LEU A 41 16.60 -2.77 1.97
CA LEU A 41 16.91 -1.71 1.00
C LEU A 41 15.87 -1.63 -0.13
N LEU A 42 15.42 -2.76 -0.65
CA LEU A 42 14.41 -2.80 -1.71
C LEU A 42 13.04 -2.32 -1.21
N ILE A 43 12.61 -2.76 -0.02
CA ILE A 43 11.36 -2.31 0.60
C ILE A 43 11.42 -0.80 0.86
N PHE A 44 12.53 -0.32 1.41
CA PHE A 44 12.73 1.10 1.62
C PHE A 44 12.65 1.90 0.32
N ALA A 45 13.33 1.46 -0.73
CA ALA A 45 13.32 2.11 -2.03
C ALA A 45 11.90 2.16 -2.63
N ALA A 46 11.16 1.06 -2.55
CA ALA A 46 9.79 0.97 -3.04
C ALA A 46 8.84 1.89 -2.25
N THR A 47 8.94 1.88 -0.93
CA THR A 47 8.12 2.73 -0.04
C THR A 47 8.44 4.21 -0.25
N TRP A 48 9.74 4.55 -0.33
CA TRP A 48 10.19 5.91 -0.56
C TRP A 48 9.74 6.45 -1.92
N LEU A 49 9.82 5.66 -2.99
CA LEU A 49 9.33 6.03 -4.32
C LEU A 49 7.81 6.18 -4.35
N THR A 50 7.07 5.33 -3.64
CA THR A 50 5.61 5.45 -3.52
C THR A 50 5.22 6.73 -2.79
N MET A 51 5.94 7.07 -1.71
CA MET A 51 5.78 8.33 -0.99
C MET A 51 6.13 9.54 -1.87
N ALA A 52 7.25 9.45 -2.59
CA ALA A 52 7.69 10.50 -3.53
C ALA A 52 6.65 10.71 -4.64
N LEU A 53 6.06 9.65 -5.19
CA LEU A 53 4.98 9.73 -6.16
C LEU A 53 3.78 10.49 -5.61
N ALA A 54 3.33 10.16 -4.40
CA ALA A 54 2.23 10.85 -3.74
C ALA A 54 2.54 12.34 -3.55
N MET A 55 3.74 12.68 -3.10
CA MET A 55 4.17 14.07 -2.91
C MET A 55 4.32 14.85 -4.22
N ILE A 56 4.74 14.20 -5.31
CA ILE A 56 4.80 14.84 -6.64
C ILE A 56 3.39 15.16 -7.15
N MET A 57 2.42 14.29 -6.90
CA MET A 57 1.03 14.48 -7.32
C MET A 57 0.27 15.50 -6.48
N THR A 58 0.73 15.78 -5.28
CA THR A 58 0.10 16.72 -4.32
C THR A 58 0.96 17.97 -4.12
N GLY A 59 0.34 19.04 -3.69
CA GLY A 59 1.06 20.28 -3.30
C GLY A 59 1.09 20.51 -1.80
N ASN A 60 0.36 19.70 -1.03
CA ASN A 60 0.24 19.76 0.42
C ASN A 60 0.71 18.44 1.04
N ILE A 61 1.46 18.51 2.13
CA ILE A 61 2.03 17.34 2.81
C ILE A 61 0.95 16.42 3.39
N ILE A 62 -0.14 16.99 3.93
CA ILE A 62 -1.25 16.20 4.50
C ILE A 62 -1.90 15.34 3.42
N VAL A 63 -2.20 15.95 2.27
CA VAL A 63 -2.78 15.24 1.11
C VAL A 63 -1.78 14.23 0.54
N GLY A 64 -0.48 14.53 0.60
CA GLY A 64 0.60 13.61 0.21
C GLY A 64 0.65 12.36 1.07
N ILE A 65 0.52 12.47 2.38
CA ILE A 65 0.46 11.33 3.31
C ILE A 65 -0.78 10.47 3.04
N LEU A 66 -1.95 11.11 2.84
CA LEU A 66 -3.18 10.40 2.46
C LEU A 66 -3.04 9.70 1.11
N GLY A 67 -2.44 10.36 0.12
CA GLY A 67 -2.14 9.79 -1.19
C GLY A 67 -1.21 8.58 -1.11
N PHE A 68 -0.18 8.65 -0.27
CA PHE A 68 0.67 7.50 0.01
C PHE A 68 -0.13 6.32 0.58
N GLY A 69 -0.99 6.57 1.57
CA GLY A 69 -1.87 5.54 2.13
C GLY A 69 -2.74 4.88 1.05
N VAL A 70 -3.29 5.65 0.13
CA VAL A 70 -4.06 5.12 -1.01
C VAL A 70 -3.20 4.23 -1.90
N PHE A 71 -2.06 4.73 -2.39
CA PHE A 71 -1.22 3.96 -3.31
C PHE A 71 -0.61 2.71 -2.67
N ALA A 72 -0.30 2.75 -1.39
CA ALA A 72 0.26 1.62 -0.67
C ALA A 72 -0.77 0.54 -0.33
N SER A 73 -2.00 0.92 0.01
CA SER A 73 -2.97 0.00 0.63
C SER A 73 -4.29 -0.19 -0.13
N TYR A 74 -4.54 0.56 -1.20
CA TYR A 74 -5.82 0.51 -1.92
C TYR A 74 -6.20 -0.91 -2.36
N PHE A 75 -5.36 -1.56 -3.14
CA PHE A 75 -5.65 -2.91 -3.65
C PHE A 75 -5.74 -3.96 -2.53
N PRO A 76 -4.80 -3.99 -1.57
CA PRO A 76 -4.93 -4.86 -0.41
C PRO A 76 -6.23 -4.65 0.37
N ILE A 77 -6.64 -3.41 0.62
CA ILE A 77 -7.88 -3.13 1.36
C ILE A 77 -9.10 -3.59 0.57
N VAL A 78 -9.19 -3.24 -0.70
CA VAL A 78 -10.37 -3.55 -1.51
C VAL A 78 -10.51 -5.06 -1.76
N ILE A 79 -9.44 -5.72 -2.19
CA ILE A 79 -9.50 -7.12 -2.60
C ILE A 79 -9.43 -8.07 -1.40
N TYR A 80 -8.62 -7.76 -0.39
CA TYR A 80 -8.40 -8.66 0.74
C TYR A 80 -9.41 -8.48 1.88
N ASN A 81 -9.90 -7.26 2.11
CA ASN A 81 -10.86 -7.00 3.18
C ASN A 81 -12.29 -6.80 2.66
N ILE A 82 -12.52 -5.86 1.74
CA ILE A 82 -13.88 -5.49 1.33
C ILE A 82 -14.53 -6.61 0.53
N PHE A 83 -13.85 -7.16 -0.46
CA PHE A 83 -14.44 -8.19 -1.32
C PHE A 83 -14.87 -9.46 -0.55
N PRO A 84 -14.04 -10.06 0.33
CA PRO A 84 -14.46 -11.22 1.13
C PRO A 84 -15.63 -10.92 2.08
N LEU A 85 -15.71 -9.71 2.64
CA LEU A 85 -16.83 -9.31 3.49
C LEU A 85 -18.15 -9.30 2.70
N TYR A 86 -18.15 -8.73 1.49
CA TYR A 86 -19.33 -8.76 0.62
C TYR A 86 -19.63 -10.17 0.12
N ALA A 87 -18.62 -10.91 -0.33
CA ALA A 87 -18.78 -12.27 -0.81
C ALA A 87 -19.35 -13.21 0.27
N GLY A 88 -18.80 -13.14 1.49
CA GLY A 88 -19.30 -13.92 2.63
C GLY A 88 -20.70 -13.53 3.10
N SER A 89 -21.10 -12.26 2.90
CA SER A 89 -22.43 -11.79 3.31
C SER A 89 -23.54 -12.13 2.30
N PHE A 90 -23.21 -12.23 1.00
CA PHE A 90 -24.22 -12.36 -0.06
C PHE A 90 -24.14 -13.66 -0.85
N PHE A 91 -23.00 -14.35 -0.88
CA PHE A 91 -22.87 -15.61 -1.60
C PHE A 91 -22.80 -16.79 -0.62
N ALA A 92 -23.88 -17.58 -0.55
CA ALA A 92 -23.97 -18.76 0.31
C ALA A 92 -22.89 -19.83 -0.01
N THR A 93 -22.38 -19.85 -1.22
CA THR A 93 -21.35 -20.78 -1.69
C THR A 93 -19.93 -20.26 -1.52
N TYR A 94 -19.75 -19.05 -0.99
CA TYR A 94 -18.43 -18.48 -0.78
C TYR A 94 -17.70 -19.24 0.34
N SER A 95 -16.64 -19.96 -0.06
CA SER A 95 -15.73 -20.63 0.87
C SER A 95 -14.43 -19.82 0.95
N GLY A 96 -14.18 -19.16 2.09
CA GLY A 96 -13.00 -18.32 2.30
C GLY A 96 -11.67 -19.04 2.01
N ASN A 97 -11.59 -20.32 2.38
CA ASN A 97 -10.33 -21.07 2.32
C ASN A 97 -9.76 -21.26 0.90
N THR A 98 -10.59 -21.38 -0.12
CA THR A 98 -10.13 -21.57 -1.51
C THR A 98 -9.86 -20.25 -2.22
N ALA A 99 -10.66 -19.24 -1.90
CA ALA A 99 -10.51 -17.90 -2.46
C ALA A 99 -9.28 -17.19 -1.85
N ASP A 100 -8.99 -17.41 -0.57
CA ASP A 100 -7.91 -16.73 0.15
C ASP A 100 -6.53 -16.93 -0.50
N ASN A 101 -6.23 -18.11 -1.03
CA ASN A 101 -4.95 -18.38 -1.67
C ASN A 101 -4.79 -17.64 -3.01
N VAL A 102 -5.85 -17.54 -3.81
CA VAL A 102 -5.80 -16.85 -5.11
C VAL A 102 -5.79 -15.33 -4.91
N TYR A 103 -6.65 -14.81 -4.03
CA TYR A 103 -6.71 -13.38 -3.74
C TYR A 103 -5.45 -12.88 -3.03
N ASN A 104 -4.88 -13.65 -2.11
CA ASN A 104 -3.62 -13.34 -1.46
C ASN A 104 -2.47 -13.18 -2.45
N ASN A 105 -2.39 -14.07 -3.43
CA ASN A 105 -1.35 -13.99 -4.45
C ASN A 105 -1.53 -12.76 -5.35
N ILE A 106 -2.76 -12.49 -5.82
CA ILE A 106 -3.02 -11.35 -6.71
C ILE A 106 -2.79 -10.02 -5.99
N THR A 107 -3.32 -9.85 -4.78
CA THR A 107 -3.17 -8.61 -4.01
C THR A 107 -1.72 -8.31 -3.65
N SER A 108 -0.94 -9.38 -3.40
CA SER A 108 0.48 -9.22 -3.09
C SER A 108 1.27 -8.57 -4.23
N TYR A 109 0.83 -8.73 -5.48
CA TYR A 109 1.54 -8.17 -6.64
C TYR A 109 1.10 -6.75 -7.01
N LEU A 110 -0.06 -6.30 -6.54
CA LEU A 110 -0.68 -5.04 -6.95
C LEU A 110 -0.21 -3.81 -6.15
N SER A 111 0.50 -4.00 -5.06
CA SER A 111 1.07 -2.90 -4.26
C SER A 111 2.55 -3.12 -4.02
N PRO A 112 3.43 -2.14 -4.31
CA PRO A 112 4.87 -2.29 -4.11
C PRO A 112 5.25 -2.51 -2.65
N VAL A 113 4.56 -1.84 -1.73
CA VAL A 113 4.77 -2.00 -0.28
C VAL A 113 4.36 -3.40 0.16
N TRP A 114 3.23 -3.90 -0.34
CA TRP A 114 2.72 -5.22 0.02
C TRP A 114 3.56 -6.36 -0.57
N VAL A 115 4.09 -6.20 -1.79
CA VAL A 115 5.09 -7.12 -2.37
C VAL A 115 6.30 -7.27 -1.45
N GLY A 116 6.82 -6.14 -0.96
CA GLY A 116 7.95 -6.11 -0.05
C GLY A 116 7.68 -6.87 1.25
N LEU A 117 6.58 -6.54 1.92
CA LEU A 117 6.18 -7.17 3.19
C LEU A 117 5.91 -8.67 3.03
N ARG A 118 5.28 -9.08 1.93
CA ARG A 118 4.99 -10.47 1.64
C ARG A 118 6.27 -11.27 1.35
N GLY A 119 7.16 -10.72 0.52
CA GLY A 119 8.44 -11.34 0.22
C GLY A 119 9.30 -11.53 1.46
N MET A 120 9.22 -10.60 2.41
CA MET A 120 9.89 -10.69 3.70
C MET A 120 9.28 -11.78 4.60
N ALA A 121 7.94 -11.88 4.65
CA ALA A 121 7.24 -12.91 5.40
C ALA A 121 7.53 -14.33 4.87
N GLU A 122 7.79 -14.46 3.57
CA GLU A 122 8.08 -15.72 2.90
C GLU A 122 9.58 -15.99 2.71
N ILE A 123 10.46 -15.29 3.46
CA ILE A 123 11.91 -15.43 3.34
C ILE A 123 12.39 -16.86 3.59
N ASN A 124 11.67 -17.61 4.44
CA ASN A 124 11.96 -19.00 4.78
C ASN A 124 11.27 -20.04 3.85
N SER A 125 10.44 -19.59 2.90
CA SER A 125 9.62 -20.50 2.05
C SER A 125 10.38 -21.09 0.86
N GLY A 126 11.64 -20.72 0.66
CA GLY A 126 12.50 -21.24 -0.40
C GLY A 126 13.03 -20.15 -1.32
N ARG A 127 14.22 -20.44 -1.89
CA ARG A 127 15.00 -19.49 -2.70
C ARG A 127 14.26 -19.03 -3.96
N GLU A 128 13.48 -19.90 -4.59
CA GLU A 128 12.72 -19.56 -5.80
C GLU A 128 11.63 -18.51 -5.52
N THR A 129 10.93 -18.66 -4.40
CA THR A 129 9.88 -17.73 -3.98
C THR A 129 10.46 -16.35 -3.67
N GLN A 130 11.61 -16.30 -2.99
CA GLN A 130 12.33 -15.05 -2.71
C GLN A 130 12.71 -14.32 -4.00
N ILE A 131 13.34 -15.02 -4.95
CA ILE A 131 13.75 -14.43 -6.23
C ILE A 131 12.56 -13.86 -6.99
N LYS A 132 11.42 -14.57 -6.99
CA LYS A 132 10.19 -14.11 -7.65
C LYS A 132 9.71 -12.78 -7.08
N TYR A 133 9.57 -12.66 -5.76
CA TYR A 133 9.14 -11.40 -5.13
C TYR A 133 10.15 -10.28 -5.33
N MET A 134 11.44 -10.58 -5.27
CA MET A 134 12.52 -9.63 -5.53
C MET A 134 12.45 -9.05 -6.95
N MET A 135 12.25 -9.89 -7.94
CA MET A 135 12.09 -9.45 -9.34
C MET A 135 10.86 -8.56 -9.53
N ILE A 136 9.73 -8.91 -8.92
CA ILE A 136 8.50 -8.11 -8.97
C ILE A 136 8.71 -6.76 -8.29
N LEU A 137 9.37 -6.75 -7.14
CA LEU A 137 9.67 -5.53 -6.40
C LEU A 137 10.61 -4.60 -7.18
N LEU A 138 11.65 -5.15 -7.82
CA LEU A 138 12.54 -4.41 -8.73
C LEU A 138 11.76 -3.80 -9.90
N LEU A 139 10.84 -4.54 -10.49
CA LEU A 139 9.98 -4.04 -11.57
C LEU A 139 9.12 -2.85 -11.10
N TRP A 140 8.55 -2.96 -9.90
CA TRP A 140 7.82 -1.86 -9.27
C TRP A 140 8.72 -0.63 -9.04
N ILE A 141 9.94 -0.81 -8.51
CA ILE A 141 10.90 0.28 -8.25
C ILE A 141 11.23 1.02 -9.55
N VAL A 142 11.54 0.27 -10.63
CA VAL A 142 11.82 0.86 -11.95
C VAL A 142 10.60 1.61 -12.48
N GLY A 143 9.42 1.00 -12.43
CA GLY A 143 8.17 1.62 -12.88
C GLY A 143 7.84 2.90 -12.11
N LEU A 144 7.93 2.86 -10.78
CA LEU A 144 7.71 4.03 -9.92
C LEU A 144 8.75 5.13 -10.18
N TYR A 145 10.02 4.78 -10.38
CA TYR A 145 11.07 5.75 -10.70
C TYR A 145 10.78 6.48 -12.02
N VAL A 146 10.45 5.74 -13.08
CA VAL A 146 10.10 6.31 -14.38
C VAL A 146 8.87 7.22 -14.28
N LEU A 147 7.85 6.77 -13.51
CA LEU A 147 6.63 7.53 -13.30
C LEU A 147 6.90 8.82 -12.50
N CYS A 148 7.66 8.73 -11.40
CA CYS A 148 8.07 9.89 -10.61
C CYS A 148 8.83 10.91 -11.47
N ARG A 149 9.81 10.46 -12.26
CA ARG A 149 10.60 11.32 -13.14
C ARG A 149 9.72 12.02 -14.18
N THR A 150 8.80 11.29 -14.80
CA THR A 150 7.90 11.82 -15.83
C THR A 150 6.94 12.86 -15.27
N LEU A 151 6.34 12.57 -14.11
CA LEU A 151 5.40 13.48 -13.44
C LEU A 151 6.13 14.70 -12.86
N TYR A 152 7.32 14.52 -12.30
CA TYR A 152 8.12 15.63 -11.80
C TYR A 152 8.43 16.65 -12.90
N ASN A 153 8.82 16.19 -14.09
CA ASN A 153 9.10 17.07 -15.23
C ASN A 153 7.85 17.79 -15.77
N ARG A 154 6.67 17.26 -15.49
CA ARG A 154 5.38 17.85 -15.93
C ARG A 154 4.69 18.64 -14.81
N ARG A 155 5.27 18.70 -13.61
CA ARG A 155 4.67 19.39 -12.47
C ARG A 155 4.66 20.91 -12.70
N PRO A 156 3.49 21.58 -12.61
CA PRO A 156 3.42 23.04 -12.67
C PRO A 156 4.16 23.67 -11.48
N ALA A 157 4.96 24.69 -11.73
CA ALA A 157 5.70 25.40 -10.68
C ALA A 157 4.78 26.05 -9.62
N GLU A 158 3.57 26.43 -10.03
CA GLU A 158 2.56 27.07 -9.18
C GLU A 158 1.75 26.12 -8.27
N SER A 159 2.09 24.84 -8.28
CA SER A 159 1.32 23.82 -7.52
C SER A 159 1.66 23.77 -6.03
N ALA A 160 2.67 24.51 -5.57
CA ALA A 160 3.04 24.58 -4.16
C ALA A 160 1.92 25.23 -3.34
N GLY A 161 1.46 24.52 -2.29
CA GLY A 161 0.38 24.98 -1.43
C GLY A 161 -1.05 24.59 -1.89
N ARG A 162 -1.22 24.09 -3.12
CA ARG A 162 -2.51 23.53 -3.54
C ARG A 162 -2.64 22.08 -3.05
N ALA A 163 -3.85 21.63 -2.75
CA ALA A 163 -4.09 20.23 -2.34
C ALA A 163 -3.55 19.25 -3.37
N MET A 164 -3.77 19.52 -4.67
CA MET A 164 -3.30 18.67 -5.77
C MET A 164 -2.51 19.47 -6.80
N ALA A 165 -1.39 18.91 -7.25
CA ALA A 165 -0.56 19.48 -8.31
C ALA A 165 -1.18 19.32 -9.71
N PHE A 166 -1.95 18.25 -9.91
CA PHE A 166 -2.61 17.93 -11.18
C PHE A 166 -4.12 17.89 -10.99
N THR A 167 -4.86 18.76 -11.67
CA THR A 167 -6.33 18.84 -11.59
C THR A 167 -7.04 17.54 -11.98
N LYS A 168 -6.52 16.82 -12.98
CA LYS A 168 -7.06 15.51 -13.40
C LYS A 168 -6.86 14.42 -12.36
N ALA A 169 -5.77 14.45 -11.60
CA ALA A 169 -5.48 13.48 -10.56
C ALA A 169 -6.41 13.64 -9.35
N ASN A 170 -6.90 14.84 -9.09
CA ASN A 170 -7.83 15.13 -8.02
C ASN A 170 -9.06 14.22 -8.07
N THR A 171 -9.76 14.19 -9.21
CA THR A 171 -10.95 13.35 -9.37
C THR A 171 -10.66 11.86 -9.18
N VAL A 172 -9.54 11.39 -9.72
CA VAL A 172 -9.15 9.98 -9.58
C VAL A 172 -8.89 9.60 -8.12
N ILE A 173 -8.12 10.41 -7.39
CA ILE A 173 -7.80 10.13 -5.98
C ILE A 173 -9.06 10.25 -5.11
N LYS A 174 -9.94 11.23 -5.36
CA LYS A 174 -11.23 11.32 -4.67
C LYS A 174 -12.06 10.05 -4.85
N VAL A 175 -12.22 9.57 -6.08
CA VAL A 175 -12.99 8.35 -6.37
C VAL A 175 -12.35 7.13 -5.71
N LEU A 176 -11.02 7.00 -5.79
CA LEU A 176 -10.27 5.91 -5.16
C LEU A 176 -10.42 5.90 -3.63
N LEU A 177 -10.57 7.04 -2.98
CA LEU A 177 -10.82 7.12 -1.54
C LEU A 177 -12.27 6.86 -1.17
N VAL A 178 -13.21 7.43 -1.94
CA VAL A 178 -14.65 7.36 -1.64
C VAL A 178 -15.19 5.93 -1.79
N ILE A 179 -14.79 5.21 -2.84
CA ILE A 179 -15.34 3.88 -3.12
C ILE A 179 -15.08 2.90 -1.96
N PRO A 180 -13.83 2.62 -1.54
CA PRO A 180 -13.59 1.63 -0.49
C PRO A 180 -14.18 2.07 0.85
N SER A 181 -14.11 3.36 1.18
CA SER A 181 -14.64 3.88 2.42
C SER A 181 -16.16 3.77 2.51
N ALA A 182 -16.85 4.06 1.40
CA ALA A 182 -18.30 3.91 1.32
C ALA A 182 -18.74 2.45 1.40
N LEU A 183 -18.04 1.55 0.71
CA LEU A 183 -18.29 0.11 0.79
C LEU A 183 -18.07 -0.40 2.21
N TYR A 184 -16.99 0.02 2.87
CA TYR A 184 -16.73 -0.38 4.26
C TYR A 184 -17.80 0.14 5.22
N SER A 185 -18.24 1.41 5.05
CA SER A 185 -19.38 1.97 5.78
C SER A 185 -20.66 1.16 5.56
N GLY A 186 -20.94 0.72 4.32
CA GLY A 186 -22.08 -0.15 4.02
C GLY A 186 -22.10 -1.44 4.83
N ILE A 187 -20.98 -2.14 4.91
CA ILE A 187 -20.86 -3.37 5.71
C ILE A 187 -21.02 -3.10 7.21
N ILE A 188 -20.45 -2.00 7.73
CA ILE A 188 -20.64 -1.62 9.14
C ILE A 188 -22.13 -1.44 9.46
N PHE A 189 -22.85 -0.65 8.67
CA PHE A 189 -24.28 -0.42 8.88
C PHE A 189 -25.11 -1.70 8.68
N TYR A 190 -24.77 -2.54 7.72
CA TYR A 190 -25.40 -3.85 7.52
C TYR A 190 -25.22 -4.75 8.75
N SER A 191 -24.03 -4.80 9.31
CA SER A 191 -23.73 -5.54 10.55
C SER A 191 -24.51 -4.99 11.75
N LEU A 192 -24.57 -3.67 11.92
CA LEU A 192 -25.35 -3.01 12.96
C LEU A 192 -26.87 -3.29 12.84
N GLY A 193 -27.38 -3.45 11.60
CA GLY A 193 -28.76 -3.83 11.31
C GLY A 193 -29.07 -5.32 11.50
N ASN A 194 -28.21 -6.10 12.21
CA ASN A 194 -28.30 -7.54 12.39
C ASN A 194 -28.30 -8.34 11.08
N ALA A 195 -27.70 -7.83 10.03
CA ALA A 195 -27.57 -8.46 8.72
C ALA A 195 -28.90 -8.93 8.08
N ARG A 196 -30.02 -8.35 8.52
CA ARG A 196 -31.37 -8.76 8.08
C ARG A 196 -31.91 -7.96 6.91
N TYR A 197 -31.56 -6.68 6.82
CA TYR A 197 -32.18 -5.76 5.86
C TYR A 197 -31.12 -5.12 4.98
N ILE A 198 -31.21 -5.36 3.68
CA ILE A 198 -30.37 -4.72 2.66
C ILE A 198 -30.47 -3.18 2.68
N PHE A 199 -31.55 -2.66 3.25
CA PHE A 199 -31.74 -1.23 3.48
C PHE A 199 -30.59 -0.61 4.27
N TRP A 200 -30.13 -1.27 5.35
CA TRP A 200 -29.01 -0.77 6.15
C TRP A 200 -27.71 -0.71 5.38
N LEU A 201 -27.48 -1.66 4.48
CA LEU A 201 -26.30 -1.65 3.62
C LEU A 201 -26.35 -0.44 2.65
N ILE A 202 -27.48 -0.24 1.97
CA ILE A 202 -27.65 0.88 1.03
C ILE A 202 -27.53 2.20 1.78
N PHE A 203 -28.17 2.32 2.93
CA PHE A 203 -28.07 3.50 3.80
C PHE A 203 -26.61 3.77 4.18
N GLY A 204 -25.87 2.74 4.64
CA GLY A 204 -24.48 2.87 5.02
C GLY A 204 -23.56 3.28 3.88
N VAL A 205 -23.77 2.75 2.67
CA VAL A 205 -23.02 3.15 1.47
C VAL A 205 -23.29 4.61 1.13
N VAL A 206 -24.56 5.01 1.07
CA VAL A 206 -24.93 6.40 0.75
C VAL A 206 -24.39 7.36 1.80
N PHE A 207 -24.58 7.04 3.08
CA PHE A 207 -24.04 7.83 4.20
C PHE A 207 -22.51 7.94 4.12
N GLY A 208 -21.82 6.84 3.84
CA GLY A 208 -20.36 6.80 3.67
C GLY A 208 -19.89 7.70 2.52
N VAL A 209 -20.57 7.67 1.38
CA VAL A 209 -20.25 8.57 0.25
C VAL A 209 -20.34 10.04 0.69
N PHE A 210 -21.44 10.44 1.34
CA PHE A 210 -21.62 11.82 1.77
C PHE A 210 -20.57 12.27 2.77
N VAL A 211 -20.33 11.46 3.81
CA VAL A 211 -19.36 11.80 4.87
C VAL A 211 -17.96 11.90 4.33
N ILE A 212 -17.51 10.88 3.55
CA ILE A 212 -16.15 10.87 3.01
C ILE A 212 -15.96 11.97 1.98
N HIS A 213 -16.97 12.23 1.13
CA HIS A 213 -16.89 13.33 0.17
C HIS A 213 -16.76 14.68 0.88
N ALA A 214 -17.55 14.92 1.92
CA ALA A 214 -17.46 16.14 2.72
C ALA A 214 -16.10 16.29 3.40
N LEU A 215 -15.56 15.21 3.97
CA LEU A 215 -14.22 15.21 4.58
C LEU A 215 -13.13 15.52 3.56
N ILE A 216 -13.20 14.93 2.36
CA ILE A 216 -12.22 15.19 1.30
C ILE A 216 -12.30 16.65 0.84
N GLU A 217 -13.50 17.22 0.67
CA GLU A 217 -13.65 18.63 0.30
C GLU A 217 -13.07 19.55 1.38
N CYS A 218 -13.36 19.31 2.66
CA CYS A 218 -12.69 20.04 3.75
C CYS A 218 -11.17 19.98 3.67
N ILE A 219 -10.57 18.81 3.40
CA ILE A 219 -9.11 18.67 3.31
C ILE A 219 -8.55 19.39 2.08
N TYR A 220 -9.32 19.49 1.00
CA TYR A 220 -8.87 20.14 -0.23
C TYR A 220 -9.06 21.66 -0.24
N GLU A 221 -9.97 22.19 0.58
CA GLU A 221 -10.16 23.63 0.74
C GLU A 221 -9.15 24.26 1.72
N PHE A 222 -8.52 23.45 2.59
CA PHE A 222 -7.42 23.86 3.45
C PHE A 222 -6.08 23.78 2.73
#